data_f80caa72882625e2fb1b515dd0ff62e3
#
_entry.id   f80caa72882625e2fb1b515dd0ff62e3
#
_cell.length_a   1.000
_cell.length_b   1.000
_cell.length_c   1.000
_cell.angle_alpha   90.00
_cell.angle_beta   90.00
_cell.angle_gamma   90.00
#
_symmetry.space_group_name_H-M   'P 1'
#
loop_
_entity.id
_entity.type
_entity.pdbx_description
1 polymer ?
#
loop_
_entity_poly.entity_id
_entity_poly.type
_entity_poly.pdbx_seq_one_letter_code
_entity_poly.pdbx_strand_id
1 'polypeptide(L)'
;MVGQQHIIGKDKLLYRAIKADKLSSIILYGPPGTGKTTLAKVIANSTSAEFLQMNATSAGKKDMEDVIAKAKNNMGMFGKKTILFIDEIHRFNKGQQDYLLPFVEDGTIILIGATTENPYFEVNGALLSRSIIFELKSLEKEDIKTLILRAVNAVSYTHLRAHETK
;
A
#
# COMPACT_ATOMS: atom_id res chain seq x y z
N MET A 1 -14.24 -13.44 13.24
CA MET A 1 -14.12 -12.06 12.79
C MET A 1 -13.00 -11.37 13.49
N VAL A 2 -12.13 -10.79 12.74
CA VAL A 2 -11.07 -10.00 13.33
C VAL A 2 -11.63 -8.67 13.76
N GLY A 3 -10.85 -7.88 14.45
CA GLY A 3 -11.32 -6.64 15.02
C GLY A 3 -11.55 -5.50 14.03
N GLN A 4 -11.45 -5.76 12.72
CA GLN A 4 -11.53 -4.72 11.72
C GLN A 4 -12.70 -4.97 10.78
N GLN A 5 -13.91 -4.92 11.34
CA GLN A 5 -15.09 -5.17 10.51
C GLN A 5 -15.23 -4.19 9.36
N HIS A 6 -14.84 -2.94 9.59
CA HIS A 6 -14.92 -1.96 8.51
C HIS A 6 -13.96 -2.29 7.38
N ILE A 7 -12.87 -2.98 7.66
CA ILE A 7 -11.94 -3.42 6.63
C ILE A 7 -12.46 -4.66 5.94
N ILE A 8 -13.17 -5.50 6.66
CA ILE A 8 -13.76 -6.69 6.05
C ILE A 8 -14.75 -6.30 4.98
N GLY A 9 -15.52 -5.24 5.21
CA GLY A 9 -16.40 -4.73 4.17
C GLY A 9 -15.65 -4.21 2.96
N LYS A 10 -14.43 -3.71 3.18
CA LYS A 10 -13.60 -3.20 2.10
C LYS A 10 -12.65 -4.25 1.55
N ASP A 11 -12.59 -5.40 2.18
CA ASP A 11 -11.74 -6.51 1.77
C ASP A 11 -12.00 -6.89 0.33
N LYS A 12 -13.27 -6.88 -0.07
CA LYS A 12 -13.63 -7.21 -1.43
C LYS A 12 -13.07 -6.21 -2.41
N LEU A 13 -13.05 -4.93 -2.05
CA LEU A 13 -12.51 -3.91 -2.90
C LEU A 13 -11.00 -4.08 -3.06
N LEU A 14 -10.31 -4.32 -1.95
CA LEU A 14 -8.89 -4.56 -1.97
C LEU A 14 -8.56 -5.81 -2.78
N TYR A 15 -9.31 -6.88 -2.56
CA TYR A 15 -9.12 -8.12 -3.28
C TYR A 15 -9.29 -7.92 -4.78
N ARG A 16 -10.31 -7.17 -5.18
CA ARG A 16 -10.53 -6.90 -6.61
C ARG A 16 -9.38 -6.10 -7.21
N ALA A 17 -8.87 -5.13 -6.45
CA ALA A 17 -7.76 -4.31 -6.94
C ALA A 17 -6.51 -5.16 -7.13
N ILE A 18 -6.23 -6.04 -6.18
CA ILE A 18 -5.08 -6.94 -6.27
C ILE A 18 -5.26 -7.89 -7.45
N LYS A 19 -6.41 -8.49 -7.54
CA LYS A 19 -6.68 -9.47 -8.57
C LYS A 19 -6.60 -8.87 -9.97
N ALA A 20 -7.08 -7.66 -10.13
CA ALA A 20 -7.05 -6.99 -11.41
C ALA A 20 -5.70 -6.35 -11.69
N ASP A 21 -4.78 -6.40 -10.73
CA ASP A 21 -3.48 -5.76 -10.83
C ASP A 21 -3.63 -4.28 -11.13
N LYS A 22 -4.67 -3.68 -10.56
CA LYS A 22 -5.00 -2.28 -10.79
C LYS A 22 -4.99 -1.47 -9.52
N LEU A 23 -4.04 -1.76 -8.64
CA LEU A 23 -3.86 -0.93 -7.46
C LEU A 23 -3.45 0.46 -7.91
N SER A 24 -4.05 1.50 -7.35
CA SER A 24 -3.63 2.85 -7.64
C SER A 24 -2.85 3.44 -6.47
N SER A 25 -3.50 3.63 -5.34
CA SER A 25 -2.83 4.10 -4.13
C SER A 25 -3.64 3.70 -2.93
N ILE A 26 -2.95 3.47 -1.84
CA ILE A 26 -3.59 3.06 -0.59
C ILE A 26 -2.99 3.89 0.53
N ILE A 27 -3.83 4.39 1.42
CA ILE A 27 -3.38 5.02 2.65
C ILE A 27 -3.89 4.19 3.81
N LEU A 28 -2.95 3.73 4.63
CA LEU A 28 -3.25 2.95 5.82
C LEU A 28 -3.04 3.84 7.03
N TYR A 29 -4.08 4.07 7.83
CA TYR A 29 -3.86 4.90 8.97
C TYR A 29 -4.45 4.27 10.24
N GLY A 30 -3.81 4.56 11.34
CA GLY A 30 -4.21 4.02 12.62
C GLY A 30 -3.06 4.11 13.60
N PRO A 31 -3.32 3.74 14.86
CA PRO A 31 -2.30 3.82 15.91
C PRO A 31 -1.08 2.96 15.59
N PRO A 32 0.06 3.25 16.25
CA PRO A 32 1.23 2.39 16.09
C PRO A 32 0.89 0.95 16.49
N GLY A 33 1.56 0.00 15.87
CA GLY A 33 1.39 -1.40 16.22
C GLY A 33 0.16 -2.05 15.62
N THR A 34 -0.45 -1.45 14.61
CA THR A 34 -1.62 -2.03 13.97
C THR A 34 -1.27 -2.88 12.75
N GLY A 35 0.02 -3.06 12.46
CA GLY A 35 0.44 -3.95 11.38
C GLY A 35 0.45 -3.33 9.99
N LYS A 36 0.58 -2.01 9.91
CA LYS A 36 0.55 -1.32 8.62
C LYS A 36 1.65 -1.80 7.68
N THR A 37 2.87 -1.91 8.19
CA THR A 37 3.99 -2.38 7.37
C THR A 37 3.78 -3.81 6.90
N THR A 38 3.32 -4.66 7.79
CA THR A 38 3.07 -6.06 7.46
C THR A 38 2.01 -6.18 6.39
N LEU A 39 0.93 -5.42 6.53
CA LEU A 39 -0.14 -5.46 5.56
C LEU A 39 0.35 -4.98 4.19
N ALA A 40 1.18 -3.93 4.17
CA ALA A 40 1.74 -3.44 2.91
C ALA A 40 2.57 -4.51 2.22
N LYS A 41 3.37 -5.26 2.98
CA LYS A 41 4.18 -6.33 2.42
C LYS A 41 3.33 -7.46 1.87
N VAL A 42 2.24 -7.78 2.56
CA VAL A 42 1.33 -8.81 2.08
C VAL A 42 0.70 -8.37 0.75
N ILE A 43 0.29 -7.12 0.67
CA ILE A 43 -0.28 -6.61 -0.57
C ILE A 43 0.74 -6.69 -1.70
N ALA A 44 1.98 -6.29 -1.42
CA ALA A 44 3.02 -6.33 -2.43
C ALA A 44 3.30 -7.76 -2.89
N ASN A 45 3.36 -8.69 -1.95
CA ASN A 45 3.63 -10.08 -2.29
C ASN A 45 2.51 -10.72 -3.08
N SER A 46 1.34 -10.12 -3.06
CA SER A 46 0.21 -10.62 -3.81
C SER A 46 0.14 -10.09 -5.22
N THR A 47 1.10 -9.26 -5.59
CA THR A 47 1.17 -8.69 -6.93
C THR A 47 2.51 -9.05 -7.54
N SER A 48 2.71 -8.69 -8.79
CA SER A 48 4.00 -8.91 -9.44
C SER A 48 4.92 -7.71 -9.31
N ALA A 49 4.57 -6.75 -8.47
CA ALA A 49 5.33 -5.51 -8.36
C ALA A 49 6.52 -5.66 -7.42
N GLU A 50 7.54 -4.86 -7.66
CA GLU A 50 8.66 -4.76 -6.74
C GLU A 50 8.27 -3.88 -5.56
N PHE A 51 8.68 -4.26 -4.35
CA PHE A 51 8.36 -3.52 -3.14
C PHE A 51 9.57 -2.72 -2.71
N LEU A 52 9.41 -1.39 -2.69
CA LEU A 52 10.42 -0.48 -2.19
C LEU A 52 9.82 0.27 -1.01
N GLN A 53 10.64 0.63 -0.05
CA GLN A 53 10.11 1.29 1.13
C GLN A 53 11.00 2.44 1.57
N MET A 54 10.38 3.46 2.16
CA MET A 54 11.10 4.56 2.77
C MET A 54 10.29 5.07 3.96
N ASN A 55 10.98 5.82 4.82
CA ASN A 55 10.34 6.45 5.97
C ASN A 55 10.43 7.95 5.79
N ALA A 56 9.29 8.61 5.81
CA ALA A 56 9.22 10.04 5.53
C ALA A 56 9.92 10.88 6.60
N THR A 57 10.17 10.32 7.79
CA THR A 57 10.88 11.08 8.82
C THR A 57 12.36 11.27 8.49
N SER A 58 12.92 10.40 7.65
CA SER A 58 14.35 10.45 7.33
C SER A 58 14.64 10.60 5.84
N ALA A 59 13.66 10.36 4.98
CA ALA A 59 13.90 10.42 3.54
C ALA A 59 13.96 11.85 3.05
N GLY A 60 14.92 12.12 2.19
CA GLY A 60 15.05 13.43 1.57
C GLY A 60 14.74 13.37 0.09
N LYS A 61 14.98 14.48 -0.58
CA LYS A 61 14.68 14.60 -2.00
C LYS A 61 15.44 13.57 -2.82
N LYS A 62 16.73 13.35 -2.49
CA LYS A 62 17.53 12.40 -3.25
C LYS A 62 16.98 10.99 -3.12
N ASP A 63 16.53 10.62 -1.93
CA ASP A 63 15.95 9.28 -1.73
C ASP A 63 14.72 9.11 -2.60
N MET A 64 13.89 10.13 -2.69
CA MET A 64 12.71 10.09 -3.52
C MET A 64 13.07 9.97 -5.00
N GLU A 65 14.07 10.75 -5.43
CA GLU A 65 14.52 10.71 -6.82
C GLU A 65 15.08 9.33 -7.18
N ASP A 66 15.86 8.74 -6.27
CA ASP A 66 16.44 7.43 -6.51
C ASP A 66 15.37 6.36 -6.66
N VAL A 67 14.36 6.40 -5.81
CA VAL A 67 13.26 5.44 -5.87
C VAL A 67 12.48 5.59 -7.17
N ILE A 68 12.21 6.82 -7.58
CA ILE A 68 11.48 7.07 -8.82
C ILE A 68 12.30 6.59 -10.02
N ALA A 69 13.60 6.83 -10.01
CA ALA A 69 14.47 6.37 -11.08
C ALA A 69 14.42 4.84 -11.19
N LYS A 70 14.46 4.17 -10.06
CA LYS A 70 14.40 2.72 -10.03
C LYS A 70 13.06 2.21 -10.52
N ALA A 71 11.98 2.89 -10.15
CA ALA A 71 10.65 2.51 -10.60
C ALA A 71 10.51 2.66 -12.12
N LYS A 72 11.02 3.75 -12.66
CA LYS A 72 11.00 3.96 -14.10
C LYS A 72 11.80 2.89 -14.83
N ASN A 73 12.94 2.53 -14.24
CA ASN A 73 13.80 1.49 -14.82
C ASN A 73 13.07 0.15 -14.83
N ASN A 74 12.42 -0.20 -13.75
CA ASN A 74 11.67 -1.45 -13.66
C ASN A 74 10.60 -1.51 -14.74
N MET A 75 9.87 -0.43 -14.92
CA MET A 75 8.82 -0.39 -15.90
C MET A 75 9.39 -0.46 -17.31
N GLY A 76 10.46 0.30 -17.59
CA GLY A 76 11.04 0.36 -18.92
C GLY A 76 11.75 -0.90 -19.34
N MET A 77 12.48 -1.55 -18.41
CA MET A 77 13.29 -2.71 -18.78
C MET A 77 12.54 -4.01 -18.60
N PHE A 78 11.67 -4.09 -17.62
CA PHE A 78 11.04 -5.36 -17.26
C PHE A 78 9.52 -5.33 -17.36
N GLY A 79 8.94 -4.18 -17.63
CA GLY A 79 7.49 -4.03 -17.60
C GLY A 79 6.92 -4.29 -16.22
N LYS A 80 7.73 -4.09 -15.17
CA LYS A 80 7.38 -4.45 -13.82
C LYS A 80 6.97 -3.22 -13.04
N LYS A 81 5.84 -3.32 -12.33
CA LYS A 81 5.37 -2.23 -11.50
C LYS A 81 6.15 -2.15 -10.21
N THR A 82 6.13 -1.00 -9.59
CA THR A 82 6.81 -0.76 -8.33
C THR A 82 5.80 -0.26 -7.31
N ILE A 83 5.75 -0.92 -6.16
CA ILE A 83 4.99 -0.43 -5.02
C ILE A 83 5.95 0.29 -4.11
N LEU A 84 5.65 1.55 -3.82
CA LEU A 84 6.44 2.34 -2.88
C LEU A 84 5.67 2.48 -1.59
N PHE A 85 6.18 1.88 -0.53
CA PHE A 85 5.61 2.02 0.80
C PHE A 85 6.32 3.15 1.51
N ILE A 86 5.55 4.14 1.98
CA ILE A 86 6.10 5.28 2.70
C ILE A 86 5.52 5.28 4.10
N ASP A 87 6.38 4.97 5.07
CA ASP A 87 5.98 5.00 6.47
C ASP A 87 5.98 6.45 6.95
N GLU A 88 5.05 6.78 7.82
CA GLU A 88 4.91 8.13 8.39
C GLU A 88 4.75 9.20 7.31
N ILE A 89 3.94 8.92 6.31
CA ILE A 89 3.82 9.80 5.13
C ILE A 89 3.39 11.22 5.52
N HIS A 90 2.74 11.38 6.66
CA HIS A 90 2.34 12.69 7.14
C HIS A 90 3.53 13.60 7.47
N ARG A 91 4.72 13.03 7.58
CA ARG A 91 5.94 13.81 7.85
C ARG A 91 6.50 14.47 6.59
N PHE A 92 6.08 14.04 5.43
CA PHE A 92 6.43 14.75 4.19
C PHE A 92 5.65 16.05 4.14
N ASN A 93 6.31 17.14 3.75
CA ASN A 93 5.63 18.41 3.55
C ASN A 93 4.85 18.36 2.24
N LYS A 94 4.12 19.44 1.97
CA LYS A 94 3.26 19.50 0.80
C LYS A 94 4.06 19.34 -0.50
N GLY A 95 5.22 19.99 -0.59
CA GLY A 95 6.04 19.89 -1.79
C GLY A 95 6.54 18.49 -2.05
N GLN A 96 6.90 17.77 -0.99
CA GLN A 96 7.35 16.39 -1.13
C GLN A 96 6.21 15.49 -1.59
N GLN A 97 5.04 15.69 -1.04
CA GLN A 97 3.87 14.93 -1.48
C GLN A 97 3.52 15.25 -2.92
N ASP A 98 3.59 16.53 -3.28
CA ASP A 98 3.31 16.95 -4.65
C ASP A 98 4.31 16.36 -5.64
N TYR A 99 5.55 16.16 -5.21
CA TYR A 99 6.57 15.56 -6.07
C TYR A 99 6.17 14.14 -6.50
N LEU A 100 5.51 13.41 -5.62
CA LEU A 100 5.13 12.02 -5.90
C LEU A 100 3.90 11.94 -6.80
N LEU A 101 3.08 12.96 -6.80
CA LEU A 101 1.78 12.90 -7.45
C LEU A 101 1.84 12.51 -8.93
N PRO A 102 2.70 13.13 -9.76
CA PRO A 102 2.74 12.75 -11.18
C PRO A 102 3.06 11.28 -11.40
N PHE A 103 3.88 10.70 -10.53
CA PHE A 103 4.29 9.31 -10.69
C PHE A 103 3.24 8.34 -10.21
N VAL A 104 2.37 8.79 -9.32
CA VAL A 104 1.19 8.02 -8.94
C VAL A 104 0.17 8.08 -10.07
N GLU A 105 0.02 9.26 -10.67
CA GLU A 105 -0.95 9.47 -11.73
C GLU A 105 -0.62 8.68 -12.98
N ASP A 106 0.65 8.60 -13.33
CA ASP A 106 1.03 7.91 -14.57
C ASP A 106 1.36 6.44 -14.36
N GLY A 107 1.24 5.95 -13.15
CA GLY A 107 1.45 4.54 -12.86
C GLY A 107 2.90 4.13 -12.67
N THR A 108 3.83 5.09 -12.64
CA THR A 108 5.22 4.76 -12.38
C THR A 108 5.37 4.07 -11.04
N ILE A 109 4.66 4.55 -10.03
CA ILE A 109 4.62 3.89 -8.73
C ILE A 109 3.18 3.66 -8.29
N ILE A 110 3.01 2.64 -7.48
CA ILE A 110 1.79 2.41 -6.74
C ILE A 110 2.14 2.77 -5.30
N LEU A 111 1.45 3.76 -4.75
CA LEU A 111 1.81 4.29 -3.44
C LEU A 111 1.02 3.60 -2.35
N ILE A 112 1.72 3.13 -1.31
CA ILE A 112 1.08 2.70 -0.09
C ILE A 112 1.65 3.57 1.02
N GLY A 113 0.86 4.51 1.50
CA GLY A 113 1.31 5.40 2.57
C GLY A 113 0.76 4.92 3.90
N ALA A 114 1.58 5.00 4.94
CA ALA A 114 1.16 4.66 6.30
C ALA A 114 1.29 5.88 7.18
N THR A 115 0.32 6.08 8.04
CA THR A 115 0.34 7.23 8.94
C THR A 115 -0.38 6.91 10.23
N THR A 116 0.06 7.56 11.32
CA THR A 116 -0.65 7.50 12.59
C THR A 116 -1.58 8.70 12.76
N GLU A 117 -1.53 9.64 11.81
CA GLU A 117 -2.33 10.86 11.86
C GLU A 117 -3.51 10.75 10.93
N ASN A 118 -4.50 11.59 11.11
CA ASN A 118 -5.67 11.60 10.23
C ASN A 118 -5.25 12.07 8.84
N PRO A 119 -5.32 11.21 7.82
CA PRO A 119 -4.82 11.57 6.50
C PRO A 119 -5.61 12.69 5.84
N TYR A 120 -6.84 12.92 6.26
CA TYR A 120 -7.64 14.00 5.67
C TYR A 120 -7.09 15.38 6.02
N PHE A 121 -6.25 15.47 7.06
CA PHE A 121 -5.62 16.72 7.44
C PHE A 121 -4.16 16.77 7.03
N GLU A 122 -3.51 15.62 6.90
CA GLU A 122 -2.06 15.58 6.76
C GLU A 122 -1.59 15.19 5.36
N VAL A 123 -2.46 14.61 4.56
CA VAL A 123 -2.10 14.17 3.21
C VAL A 123 -2.77 15.10 2.20
N ASN A 124 -2.05 15.43 1.15
CA ASN A 124 -2.58 16.33 0.12
C ASN A 124 -3.87 15.78 -0.49
N GLY A 125 -4.82 16.67 -0.73
CA GLY A 125 -6.10 16.27 -1.29
C GLY A 125 -6.00 15.57 -2.63
N ALA A 126 -5.03 15.98 -3.44
CA ALA A 126 -4.84 15.35 -4.74
C ALA A 126 -4.42 13.89 -4.61
N LEU A 127 -3.57 13.57 -3.61
CA LEU A 127 -3.21 12.19 -3.35
C LEU A 127 -4.39 11.43 -2.76
N LEU A 128 -5.10 12.05 -1.82
CA LEU A 128 -6.24 11.40 -1.18
C LEU A 128 -7.30 11.00 -2.19
N SER A 129 -7.56 11.87 -3.16
CA SER A 129 -8.61 11.60 -4.14
C SER A 129 -8.29 10.41 -5.03
N ARG A 130 -7.02 10.02 -5.07
CA ARG A 130 -6.57 8.87 -5.86
C ARG A 130 -6.31 7.65 -5.01
N SER A 131 -6.66 7.71 -3.72
CA SER A 131 -6.29 6.67 -2.78
C SER A 131 -7.51 6.00 -2.18
N ILE A 132 -7.34 4.72 -1.87
CA ILE A 132 -8.28 4.00 -1.03
C ILE A 132 -7.74 4.12 0.38
N ILE A 133 -8.57 4.59 1.31
CA ILE A 133 -8.13 4.84 2.67
C ILE A 133 -8.69 3.74 3.57
N PHE A 134 -7.78 3.07 4.28
CA PHE A 134 -8.15 2.06 5.25
C PHE A 134 -7.76 2.52 6.65
N GLU A 135 -8.73 2.55 7.53
CA GLU A 135 -8.45 2.84 8.93
C GLU A 135 -8.23 1.52 9.67
N LEU A 136 -7.08 1.39 10.31
CA LEU A 136 -6.74 0.21 11.09
C LEU A 136 -6.88 0.57 12.56
N LYS A 137 -7.63 -0.23 13.29
CA LYS A 137 -7.77 -0.03 14.72
C LYS A 137 -6.76 -0.91 15.43
N SER A 138 -6.55 -0.63 16.72
CA SER A 138 -5.64 -1.46 17.49
C SER A 138 -6.09 -2.90 17.42
N LEU A 139 -5.20 -3.78 17.01
CA LEU A 139 -5.50 -5.19 16.88
C LEU A 139 -4.63 -6.00 17.81
N GLU A 140 -5.18 -7.09 18.33
CA GLU A 140 -4.39 -8.08 18.98
C GLU A 140 -3.50 -8.74 17.92
N LYS A 141 -2.42 -9.33 18.38
CA LYS A 141 -1.51 -10.01 17.49
C LYS A 141 -2.22 -11.08 16.68
N GLU A 142 -3.15 -11.76 17.31
CA GLU A 142 -3.92 -12.80 16.65
C GLU A 142 -4.82 -12.26 15.57
N ASP A 143 -5.41 -11.10 15.81
CA ASP A 143 -6.28 -10.47 14.81
C ASP A 143 -5.49 -10.08 13.58
N ILE A 144 -4.30 -9.55 13.76
CA ILE A 144 -3.44 -9.19 12.65
C ILE A 144 -3.08 -10.42 11.84
N LYS A 145 -2.70 -11.48 12.53
CA LYS A 145 -2.34 -12.73 11.87
C LYS A 145 -3.51 -13.27 11.06
N THR A 146 -4.69 -13.25 11.64
CA THR A 146 -5.88 -13.73 10.93
C THR A 146 -6.17 -12.90 9.70
N LEU A 147 -6.05 -11.60 9.82
CA LEU A 147 -6.30 -10.70 8.70
C LEU A 147 -5.32 -10.97 7.57
N ILE A 148 -4.05 -11.15 7.90
CA ILE A 148 -3.02 -11.44 6.92
C ILE A 148 -3.31 -12.75 6.21
N LEU A 149 -3.65 -13.77 6.97
CA LEU A 149 -3.94 -15.06 6.38
C LEU A 149 -5.14 -15.00 5.44
N ARG A 150 -6.15 -14.23 5.80
CA ARG A 150 -7.30 -14.05 4.93
C ARG A 150 -6.93 -13.40 3.63
N ALA A 151 -6.08 -12.36 3.68
CA ALA A 151 -5.66 -11.67 2.48
C ALA A 151 -4.83 -12.59 1.58
N VAL A 152 -3.93 -13.33 2.17
CA VAL A 152 -3.08 -14.26 1.42
C VAL A 152 -3.94 -15.37 0.81
N ASN A 153 -4.83 -15.93 1.58
CA ASN A 153 -5.68 -17.02 1.07
C ASN A 153 -6.57 -16.55 -0.06
N ALA A 154 -7.11 -15.34 0.04
CA ALA A 154 -7.96 -14.83 -1.02
C ALA A 154 -7.22 -14.71 -2.33
N VAL A 155 -6.00 -14.22 -2.29
CA VAL A 155 -5.19 -14.06 -3.50
C VAL A 155 -4.69 -15.42 -3.98
N SER A 156 -4.19 -16.23 -3.07
CA SER A 156 -3.68 -17.55 -3.44
C SER A 156 -4.75 -18.43 -4.05
N TYR A 157 -5.94 -18.40 -3.51
CA TYR A 157 -7.03 -19.18 -4.05
C TYR A 157 -7.28 -18.82 -5.50
N THR A 158 -7.31 -17.54 -5.80
CA THR A 158 -7.50 -17.10 -7.17
C THR A 158 -6.36 -17.54 -8.07
N HIS A 159 -5.14 -17.41 -7.57
CA HIS A 159 -3.94 -17.70 -8.33
C HIS A 159 -3.77 -19.17 -8.60
N LEU A 160 -4.13 -20.01 -7.64
CA LEU A 160 -3.87 -21.42 -7.73
C LEU A 160 -5.10 -22.25 -8.03
N ARG A 161 -6.17 -21.63 -8.51
CA ARG A 161 -7.40 -22.37 -8.77
C ARG A 161 -7.21 -23.52 -9.68
N ALA A 162 -6.32 -23.36 -10.65
CA ALA A 162 -6.13 -24.39 -11.63
C ALA A 162 -5.61 -25.68 -11.04
N HIS A 163 -4.80 -25.61 -10.00
CA HIS A 163 -4.32 -26.80 -9.38
C HIS A 163 -4.70 -26.86 -7.93
N GLU A 164 -5.75 -26.23 -7.55
CA GLU A 164 -6.18 -26.21 -6.26
C GLU A 164 -6.84 -27.38 -5.80
N THR A 165 -6.64 -27.85 -4.77
CA THR A 165 -7.21 -29.00 -4.41
C THR A 165 -7.97 -28.91 -3.21
N LYS A 166 -8.05 -28.02 -2.55
CA LYS A 166 -8.73 -28.14 -1.42
C LYS A 166 -9.67 -27.33 -1.15
#